data_24da640e7a9dfa2371364585efe5f865
#
_entry.id   24da640e7a9dfa2371364585efe5f865
#
_cell.length_a   1.000
_cell.length_b   1.000
_cell.length_c   1.000
_cell.angle_alpha   90.00
_cell.angle_beta   90.00
_cell.angle_gamma   90.00
#
_symmetry.space_group_name_H-M   'P 1'
#
loop_
_entity.id
_entity.type
_entity.pdbx_description
1 polymer ?
#
loop_
_entity_poly.entity_id
_entity_poly.type
_entity_poly.pdbx_seq_one_letter_code
_entity_poly.pdbx_strand_id
1 'polypeptide(L)'
;MSLIKKLVGDTAIYGLSFILGRILNYVVLGFYLTFKVGRLEYGIYNEFYFYVAFLLILLTFRMETTYFRYSSKEGRQKVFSVAVWNIAINVLLFWFLAMLYSESIAQALSYPGKGYYIRVLASVVALDALVAVPFARLRMENHAMRFAFIKILQILVNVGLVLFFIEGMPHFMRLGIPYIHILYHPKDIILDVFIANLLSSIFAWIMLSKQFFNLRLPDKKLWYKMIRYASPLVLIGLAGVFNQYSYTVFQKYKLLGNILDNVSNVGIYSAALKIAMLLSLFTTAFNYAAEPFFFQNASRKDSPDLYADVARIYSLTAGIIILGVLQYIDLIQYLVGKDFRVGLSLAPVLLTAFFFLGLYYNFSIWYKLKDRTTTGAWIALTGTLVTLVLSLFLIPKIGKVGSAWAALGCYLTMAFLAWVIGRKYYPIPYKLTRMILWLIITLGVYFLSQYSVTFFHKNIALTWTIKTIWFAAYLISIYFIEAKWIKKALHRT
;
A
#
# COMPACT_ATOMS: atom_id res chain seq x y z
N MET A 1 14.36 3.91 -32.57
CA MET A 1 13.28 3.68 -31.60
C MET A 1 12.75 5.05 -31.20
N SER A 2 11.46 5.36 -31.40
CA SER A 2 10.93 6.69 -31.09
C SER A 2 11.05 6.94 -29.57
N LEU A 3 11.31 8.19 -29.18
CA LEU A 3 11.45 8.62 -27.78
C LEU A 3 10.25 8.15 -26.94
N ILE A 4 9.07 8.10 -27.54
CA ILE A 4 7.82 7.61 -26.95
C ILE A 4 7.87 6.10 -26.65
N LYS A 5 8.39 5.28 -27.59
CA LYS A 5 8.55 3.84 -27.38
C LYS A 5 9.50 3.52 -26.21
N LYS A 6 10.57 4.29 -26.06
CA LYS A 6 11.51 4.17 -24.94
C LYS A 6 10.86 4.59 -23.61
N LEU A 7 10.13 5.71 -23.63
CA LEU A 7 9.43 6.21 -22.41
C LEU A 7 8.36 5.23 -21.93
N VAL A 8 7.57 4.65 -22.85
CA VAL A 8 6.56 3.64 -22.52
C VAL A 8 7.22 2.37 -22.00
N GLY A 9 8.31 1.92 -22.62
CA GLY A 9 9.07 0.75 -22.15
C GLY A 9 9.66 0.95 -20.74
N ASP A 10 10.32 2.08 -20.49
CA ASP A 10 10.89 2.38 -19.18
C ASP A 10 9.80 2.51 -18.10
N THR A 11 8.68 3.18 -18.43
CA THR A 11 7.53 3.29 -17.50
C THR A 11 6.93 1.92 -17.17
N ALA A 12 6.82 1.04 -18.16
CA ALA A 12 6.34 -0.33 -17.94
C ALA A 12 7.30 -1.13 -17.03
N ILE A 13 8.62 -1.00 -17.22
CA ILE A 13 9.63 -1.69 -16.41
C ILE A 13 9.58 -1.20 -14.95
N TYR A 14 9.52 0.12 -14.72
CA TYR A 14 9.36 0.69 -13.38
C TYR A 14 8.04 0.27 -12.71
N GLY A 15 6.93 0.34 -13.46
CA GLY A 15 5.61 -0.06 -12.98
C GLY A 15 5.57 -1.55 -12.62
N LEU A 16 6.06 -2.42 -13.50
CA LEU A 16 6.07 -3.86 -13.30
C LEU A 16 6.94 -4.26 -12.10
N SER A 17 8.14 -3.70 -11.95
CA SER A 17 9.01 -3.99 -10.80
C SER A 17 8.39 -3.56 -9.48
N PHE A 18 7.66 -2.45 -9.47
CA PHE A 18 6.95 -1.96 -8.28
C PHE A 18 5.73 -2.83 -7.93
N ILE A 19 4.94 -3.25 -8.94
CA ILE A 19 3.78 -4.14 -8.77
C ILE A 19 4.25 -5.52 -8.32
N LEU A 20 5.29 -6.09 -8.95
CA LEU A 20 5.86 -7.38 -8.57
C LEU A 20 6.37 -7.35 -7.13
N GLY A 21 7.02 -6.27 -6.72
CA GLY A 21 7.44 -6.06 -5.35
C GLY A 21 6.29 -6.08 -4.35
N ARG A 22 5.18 -5.43 -4.69
CA ARG A 22 3.97 -5.46 -3.86
C ARG A 22 3.35 -6.84 -3.80
N ILE A 23 3.26 -7.55 -4.91
CA ILE A 23 2.74 -8.92 -4.94
C ILE A 23 3.60 -9.83 -4.04
N LEU A 24 4.91 -9.83 -4.20
CA LEU A 24 5.79 -10.70 -3.43
C LEU A 24 5.79 -10.39 -1.93
N ASN A 25 5.97 -9.13 -1.55
CA ASN A 25 6.05 -8.77 -0.14
C ASN A 25 4.68 -8.72 0.57
N TYR A 26 3.64 -8.19 -0.09
CA TYR A 26 2.35 -8.00 0.58
C TYR A 26 1.42 -9.19 0.44
N VAL A 27 1.40 -9.84 -0.73
CA VAL A 27 0.52 -10.98 -0.98
C VAL A 27 1.21 -12.26 -0.55
N VAL A 28 2.34 -12.60 -1.18
CA VAL A 28 3.00 -13.88 -0.92
C VAL A 28 3.47 -13.95 0.53
N LEU A 29 4.35 -13.04 0.95
CA LEU A 29 4.90 -13.05 2.31
C LEU A 29 3.82 -12.76 3.37
N GLY A 30 2.91 -11.81 3.08
CA GLY A 30 1.84 -11.46 4.01
C GLY A 30 0.88 -12.60 4.29
N PHE A 31 0.50 -13.41 3.29
CA PHE A 31 -0.32 -14.60 3.49
C PHE A 31 0.48 -15.75 4.13
N TYR A 32 1.69 -16.00 3.63
CA TYR A 32 2.55 -17.05 4.17
C TYR A 32 2.75 -16.93 5.68
N LEU A 33 3.02 -15.72 6.16
CA LEU A 33 3.20 -15.49 7.60
C LEU A 33 1.97 -15.85 8.43
N THR A 34 0.75 -15.72 7.90
CA THR A 34 -0.47 -16.12 8.64
C THR A 34 -0.54 -17.62 8.94
N PHE A 35 0.25 -18.46 8.25
CA PHE A 35 0.36 -19.89 8.52
C PHE A 35 1.47 -20.23 9.50
N LYS A 36 2.43 -19.32 9.71
CA LYS A 36 3.65 -19.57 10.47
C LYS A 36 3.67 -18.92 11.83
N VAL A 37 2.89 -17.86 12.01
CA VAL A 37 2.83 -17.10 13.28
C VAL A 37 1.40 -16.99 13.80
N GLY A 38 1.26 -16.78 15.11
CA GLY A 38 -0.02 -16.56 15.76
C GLY A 38 -0.59 -15.16 15.49
N ARG A 39 -1.83 -14.93 15.97
CA ARG A 39 -2.53 -13.64 15.80
C ARG A 39 -1.79 -12.48 16.44
N LEU A 40 -1.22 -12.72 17.62
CA LEU A 40 -0.47 -11.71 18.39
C LEU A 40 0.80 -11.31 17.62
N GLU A 41 1.61 -12.27 17.22
CA GLU A 41 2.87 -12.04 16.51
C GLU A 41 2.61 -11.33 15.18
N TYR A 42 1.57 -11.73 14.45
CA TYR A 42 1.19 -11.07 13.21
C TYR A 42 0.68 -9.65 13.43
N GLY A 43 0.01 -9.40 14.57
CA GLY A 43 -0.38 -8.06 15.01
C GLY A 43 0.84 -7.19 15.29
N ILE A 44 1.81 -7.69 16.05
CA ILE A 44 3.09 -7.03 16.34
C ILE A 44 3.82 -6.69 15.03
N TYR A 45 3.95 -7.66 14.12
CA TYR A 45 4.54 -7.48 12.80
C TYR A 45 3.92 -6.30 12.05
N ASN A 46 2.59 -6.24 11.93
CA ASN A 46 1.91 -5.18 11.19
C ASN A 46 2.00 -3.81 11.91
N GLU A 47 1.96 -3.77 13.23
CA GLU A 47 2.15 -2.54 14.00
C GLU A 47 3.55 -1.96 13.77
N PHE A 48 4.59 -2.78 13.86
CA PHE A 48 5.96 -2.30 13.64
C PHE A 48 6.19 -1.80 12.22
N TYR A 49 5.59 -2.47 11.21
CA TYR A 49 5.66 -1.97 9.82
C TYR A 49 4.87 -0.66 9.58
N PHE A 50 3.85 -0.37 10.40
CA PHE A 50 3.26 0.97 10.41
C PHE A 50 4.29 2.02 10.86
N TYR A 51 5.01 1.77 11.96
CA TYR A 51 6.06 2.70 12.40
C TYR A 51 7.19 2.83 11.38
N VAL A 52 7.61 1.74 10.77
CA VAL A 52 8.62 1.76 9.67
C VAL A 52 8.13 2.65 8.53
N ALA A 53 6.90 2.48 8.05
CA ALA A 53 6.36 3.29 6.95
C ALA A 53 6.25 4.78 7.32
N PHE A 54 5.86 5.08 8.55
CA PHE A 54 5.75 6.44 9.07
C PHE A 54 7.13 7.12 9.19
N LEU A 55 8.09 6.43 9.81
CA LEU A 55 9.46 6.91 9.99
C LEU A 55 10.19 7.07 8.66
N LEU A 56 9.96 6.19 7.69
CA LEU A 56 10.59 6.30 6.38
C LEU A 56 10.23 7.63 5.70
N ILE A 57 8.98 8.10 5.81
CA ILE A 57 8.58 9.40 5.27
C ILE A 57 9.25 10.55 6.02
N LEU A 58 9.34 10.47 7.35
CA LEU A 58 9.99 11.49 8.16
C LEU A 58 11.48 11.59 7.84
N LEU A 59 12.18 10.46 7.77
CA LEU A 59 13.63 10.42 7.57
C LEU A 59 14.04 10.78 6.15
N THR A 60 13.32 10.30 5.13
CA THR A 60 13.58 10.69 3.74
C THR A 60 13.20 12.14 3.48
N PHE A 61 12.28 12.69 4.27
CA PHE A 61 11.74 14.04 4.11
C PHE A 61 11.29 14.34 2.66
N ARG A 62 10.80 13.33 1.94
CA ARG A 62 10.42 13.42 0.52
C ARG A 62 11.54 13.97 -0.39
N MET A 63 12.80 13.77 -0.02
CA MET A 63 13.94 14.24 -0.80
C MET A 63 14.04 13.59 -2.18
N GLU A 64 13.50 12.38 -2.36
CA GLU A 64 13.39 11.75 -3.68
C GLU A 64 12.55 12.58 -4.66
N THR A 65 11.39 13.10 -4.21
CA THR A 65 10.52 13.95 -5.04
C THR A 65 11.15 15.32 -5.27
N THR A 66 11.80 15.86 -4.24
CA THR A 66 12.51 17.13 -4.28
C THR A 66 13.71 17.07 -5.24
N TYR A 67 14.42 15.94 -5.25
CA TYR A 67 15.50 15.68 -6.20
C TYR A 67 15.01 15.77 -7.65
N PHE A 68 13.88 15.16 -8.02
CA PHE A 68 13.32 15.29 -9.37
C PHE A 68 13.03 16.74 -9.75
N ARG A 69 12.49 17.52 -8.82
CA ARG A 69 12.11 18.91 -9.11
C ARG A 69 13.31 19.84 -9.35
N TYR A 70 14.36 19.69 -8.55
CA TYR A 70 15.48 20.64 -8.56
C TYR A 70 16.68 20.20 -9.41
N SER A 71 16.83 18.92 -9.73
CA SER A 71 17.98 18.36 -10.42
C SER A 71 18.22 18.95 -11.81
N SER A 72 17.14 19.30 -12.54
CA SER A 72 17.22 19.95 -13.85
C SER A 72 17.60 21.44 -13.79
N LYS A 73 17.33 22.12 -12.65
CA LYS A 73 17.50 23.57 -12.48
C LYS A 73 18.82 23.94 -11.81
N GLU A 74 19.24 23.18 -10.80
CA GLU A 74 20.38 23.53 -9.92
C GLU A 74 21.58 22.57 -10.11
N GLY A 75 21.49 21.65 -11.06
CA GLY A 75 22.53 20.64 -11.35
C GLY A 75 22.37 19.35 -10.54
N ARG A 76 22.35 18.21 -11.26
CA ARG A 76 22.01 16.88 -10.72
C ARG A 76 22.88 16.47 -9.53
N GLN A 77 24.21 16.61 -9.63
CA GLN A 77 25.13 16.18 -8.57
C GLN A 77 25.03 17.06 -7.31
N LYS A 78 24.83 18.37 -7.47
CA LYS A 78 24.67 19.30 -6.35
C LYS A 78 23.40 18.98 -5.55
N VAL A 79 22.25 18.81 -6.25
CA VAL A 79 20.96 18.48 -5.63
C VAL A 79 21.00 17.10 -4.99
N PHE A 80 21.66 16.12 -5.64
CA PHE A 80 21.86 14.78 -5.10
C PHE A 80 22.61 14.82 -3.77
N SER A 81 23.72 15.55 -3.71
CA SER A 81 24.52 15.67 -2.49
C SER A 81 23.73 16.30 -1.35
N VAL A 82 23.00 17.41 -1.62
CA VAL A 82 22.16 18.06 -0.59
C VAL A 82 21.08 17.12 -0.07
N ALA A 83 20.40 16.38 -0.95
CA ALA A 83 19.35 15.43 -0.56
C ALA A 83 19.91 14.28 0.29
N VAL A 84 21.06 13.71 -0.12
CA VAL A 84 21.70 12.61 0.62
C VAL A 84 22.18 13.08 1.99
N TRP A 85 22.84 14.25 2.10
CA TRP A 85 23.26 14.79 3.38
C TRP A 85 22.11 15.06 4.33
N ASN A 86 20.99 15.61 3.82
CA ASN A 86 19.80 15.80 4.65
C ASN A 86 19.29 14.49 5.23
N ILE A 87 19.19 13.43 4.40
CA ILE A 87 18.76 12.11 4.88
C ILE A 87 19.79 11.51 5.83
N ALA A 88 21.08 11.58 5.51
CA ALA A 88 22.12 11.00 6.34
C ALA A 88 22.15 11.59 7.75
N ILE A 89 22.01 12.92 7.89
CA ILE A 89 21.97 13.59 9.19
C ILE A 89 20.73 13.14 9.98
N ASN A 90 19.55 13.15 9.37
CA ASN A 90 18.32 12.72 10.03
C ASN A 90 18.38 11.24 10.45
N VAL A 91 18.91 10.38 9.58
CA VAL A 91 19.06 8.95 9.81
C VAL A 91 20.05 8.66 10.92
N LEU A 92 21.22 9.32 10.92
CA LEU A 92 22.24 9.12 11.96
C LEU A 92 21.72 9.53 13.34
N LEU A 93 21.08 10.70 13.43
CA LEU A 93 20.47 11.17 14.67
C LEU A 93 19.38 10.21 15.16
N PHE A 94 18.47 9.82 14.27
CA PHE A 94 17.40 8.86 14.59
C PHE A 94 17.97 7.51 15.04
N TRP A 95 18.90 6.95 14.28
CA TRP A 95 19.49 5.65 14.55
C TRP A 95 20.21 5.63 15.89
N PHE A 96 21.02 6.65 16.17
CA PHE A 96 21.71 6.78 17.45
C PHE A 96 20.72 6.84 18.63
N LEU A 97 19.69 7.67 18.54
CA LEU A 97 18.65 7.75 19.58
C LEU A 97 17.87 6.44 19.74
N ALA A 98 17.53 5.78 18.62
CA ALA A 98 16.83 4.50 18.64
C ALA A 98 17.69 3.39 19.28
N MET A 99 19.02 3.37 19.05
CA MET A 99 19.92 2.45 19.71
C MET A 99 20.00 2.70 21.21
N LEU A 100 20.16 3.96 21.61
CA LEU A 100 20.30 4.36 23.01
C LEU A 100 19.04 4.07 23.83
N TYR A 101 17.86 4.40 23.28
CA TYR A 101 16.57 4.29 23.98
C TYR A 101 15.74 3.07 23.53
N SER A 102 16.35 2.07 22.91
CA SER A 102 15.63 0.93 22.33
C SER A 102 14.69 0.23 23.30
N GLU A 103 15.12 -0.02 24.54
CA GLU A 103 14.30 -0.68 25.56
C GLU A 103 13.20 0.24 26.09
N SER A 104 13.50 1.51 26.34
CA SER A 104 12.50 2.50 26.78
C SER A 104 11.41 2.69 25.72
N ILE A 105 11.77 2.71 24.44
CA ILE A 105 10.82 2.76 23.32
C ILE A 105 9.96 1.49 23.30
N ALA A 106 10.57 0.31 23.45
CA ALA A 106 9.84 -0.95 23.48
C ALA A 106 8.84 -1.02 24.65
N GLN A 107 9.24 -0.55 25.83
CA GLN A 107 8.35 -0.45 27.00
C GLN A 107 7.19 0.53 26.76
N ALA A 108 7.48 1.70 26.20
CA ALA A 108 6.44 2.69 25.84
C ALA A 108 5.44 2.15 24.82
N LEU A 109 5.90 1.27 23.91
CA LEU A 109 5.07 0.55 22.97
C LEU A 109 4.39 -0.69 23.57
N SER A 110 4.50 -0.92 24.90
CA SER A 110 3.94 -2.08 25.61
C SER A 110 4.53 -3.43 25.18
N TYR A 111 5.82 -3.44 24.83
CA TYR A 111 6.62 -4.64 24.51
C TYR A 111 7.91 -4.71 25.32
N PRO A 112 7.81 -4.81 26.66
CA PRO A 112 9.00 -4.86 27.51
C PRO A 112 9.89 -6.03 27.13
N GLY A 113 11.23 -5.84 27.16
CA GLY A 113 12.21 -6.82 26.74
C GLY A 113 12.36 -7.04 25.25
N LYS A 114 11.64 -6.29 24.41
CA LYS A 114 11.72 -6.37 22.93
C LYS A 114 12.51 -5.21 22.30
N GLY A 115 13.40 -4.55 23.06
CA GLY A 115 14.25 -3.47 22.53
C GLY A 115 15.07 -3.87 21.30
N TYR A 116 15.37 -5.16 21.13
CA TYR A 116 16.04 -5.67 19.94
C TYR A 116 15.19 -5.51 18.65
N TYR A 117 13.86 -5.54 18.70
CA TYR A 117 13.03 -5.20 17.55
C TYR A 117 13.26 -3.76 17.10
N ILE A 118 13.34 -2.82 18.07
CA ILE A 118 13.60 -1.42 17.79
C ILE A 118 14.96 -1.26 17.10
N ARG A 119 16.01 -1.92 17.62
CA ARG A 119 17.35 -1.84 17.04
C ARG A 119 17.41 -2.35 15.61
N VAL A 120 16.82 -3.52 15.34
CA VAL A 120 16.80 -4.11 14.00
C VAL A 120 16.00 -3.22 13.04
N LEU A 121 14.79 -2.82 13.39
CA LEU A 121 13.92 -2.03 12.52
C LEU A 121 14.42 -0.60 12.32
N ALA A 122 15.03 0.02 13.34
CA ALA A 122 15.69 1.31 13.17
C ALA A 122 16.82 1.24 12.13
N SER A 123 17.57 0.13 12.12
CA SER A 123 18.62 -0.12 11.10
C SER A 123 18.04 -0.36 9.71
N VAL A 124 16.91 -1.08 9.62
CA VAL A 124 16.16 -1.24 8.34
C VAL A 124 15.73 0.11 7.79
N VAL A 125 15.04 0.91 8.60
CA VAL A 125 14.53 2.23 8.19
C VAL A 125 15.68 3.16 7.81
N ALA A 126 16.79 3.13 8.56
CA ALA A 126 17.98 3.91 8.29
C ALA A 126 18.56 3.59 6.90
N LEU A 127 18.75 2.31 6.58
CA LEU A 127 19.28 1.87 5.30
C LEU A 127 18.31 2.15 4.15
N ASP A 128 17.02 1.88 4.33
CA ASP A 128 15.99 2.13 3.31
C ASP A 128 15.84 3.63 3.01
N ALA A 129 15.96 4.49 4.04
CA ALA A 129 15.96 5.95 3.83
C ALA A 129 17.20 6.40 3.05
N LEU A 130 18.39 5.91 3.36
CA LEU A 130 19.63 6.27 2.66
C LEU A 130 19.57 5.93 1.17
N VAL A 131 18.98 4.80 0.78
CA VAL A 131 18.91 4.38 -0.63
C VAL A 131 17.78 5.05 -1.42
N ALA A 132 16.89 5.81 -0.78
CA ALA A 132 15.75 6.45 -1.44
C ALA A 132 16.17 7.41 -2.57
N VAL A 133 17.13 8.31 -2.30
CA VAL A 133 17.64 9.27 -3.32
C VAL A 133 18.51 8.58 -4.37
N PRO A 134 19.41 7.64 -4.07
CA PRO A 134 20.07 6.79 -5.05
C PRO A 134 19.10 6.08 -6.04
N PHE A 135 18.02 5.50 -5.54
CA PHE A 135 16.98 4.96 -6.42
C PHE A 135 16.28 6.04 -7.28
N ALA A 136 16.01 7.22 -6.71
CA ALA A 136 15.47 8.35 -7.46
C ALA A 136 16.43 8.80 -8.57
N ARG A 137 17.75 8.81 -8.31
CA ARG A 137 18.78 9.11 -9.29
C ARG A 137 18.79 8.14 -10.46
N LEU A 138 18.71 6.83 -10.22
CA LEU A 138 18.62 5.83 -11.29
C LEU A 138 17.41 6.08 -12.22
N ARG A 139 16.27 6.49 -11.65
CA ARG A 139 15.09 6.85 -12.44
C ARG A 139 15.30 8.13 -13.24
N MET A 140 15.92 9.15 -12.65
CA MET A 140 16.19 10.43 -13.32
C MET A 140 17.21 10.29 -14.45
N GLU A 141 18.14 9.34 -14.35
CA GLU A 141 19.18 9.04 -15.34
C GLU A 141 18.70 7.99 -16.37
N ASN A 142 17.42 7.59 -16.35
CA ASN A 142 16.81 6.60 -17.24
C ASN A 142 17.48 5.21 -17.17
N HIS A 143 18.04 4.84 -16.02
CA HIS A 143 18.60 3.51 -15.77
C HIS A 143 17.52 2.51 -15.28
N ALA A 144 16.42 2.37 -16.05
CA ALA A 144 15.24 1.59 -15.69
C ALA A 144 15.58 0.13 -15.33
N MET A 145 16.38 -0.52 -16.17
CA MET A 145 16.77 -1.93 -15.96
C MET A 145 17.59 -2.11 -14.68
N ARG A 146 18.53 -1.22 -14.38
CA ARG A 146 19.34 -1.29 -13.17
C ARG A 146 18.46 -1.05 -11.92
N PHE A 147 17.56 -0.10 -11.99
CA PHE A 147 16.57 0.13 -10.92
C PHE A 147 15.73 -1.12 -10.66
N ALA A 148 15.10 -1.68 -11.73
CA ALA A 148 14.26 -2.86 -11.64
C ALA A 148 15.03 -4.06 -11.10
N PHE A 149 16.23 -4.31 -11.63
CA PHE A 149 17.10 -5.41 -11.20
C PHE A 149 17.41 -5.34 -9.70
N ILE A 150 17.89 -4.19 -9.19
CA ILE A 150 18.23 -4.04 -7.77
C ILE A 150 16.97 -4.20 -6.90
N LYS A 151 15.83 -3.60 -7.31
CA LYS A 151 14.57 -3.71 -6.54
C LYS A 151 14.02 -5.12 -6.50
N ILE A 152 13.97 -5.80 -7.63
CA ILE A 152 13.48 -7.19 -7.69
C ILE A 152 14.41 -8.09 -6.89
N LEU A 153 15.72 -7.93 -7.04
CA LEU A 153 16.69 -8.76 -6.33
C LEU A 153 16.64 -8.49 -4.80
N GLN A 154 16.47 -7.24 -4.36
CA GLN A 154 16.23 -6.90 -2.95
C GLN A 154 15.02 -7.67 -2.39
N ILE A 155 13.92 -7.72 -3.15
CA ILE A 155 12.70 -8.41 -2.73
C ILE A 155 12.92 -9.93 -2.70
N LEU A 156 13.56 -10.49 -3.72
CA LEU A 156 13.87 -11.92 -3.76
C LEU A 156 14.80 -12.33 -2.63
N VAL A 157 15.80 -11.51 -2.30
CA VAL A 157 16.66 -11.71 -1.14
C VAL A 157 15.84 -11.70 0.15
N ASN A 158 14.94 -10.71 0.33
CA ASN A 158 14.09 -10.66 1.51
C ASN A 158 13.20 -11.90 1.64
N VAL A 159 12.45 -12.24 0.60
CA VAL A 159 11.55 -13.41 0.59
C VAL A 159 12.36 -14.71 0.77
N GLY A 160 13.47 -14.85 0.05
CA GLY A 160 14.34 -16.00 0.16
C GLY A 160 14.92 -16.18 1.56
N LEU A 161 15.37 -15.09 2.21
CA LEU A 161 15.86 -15.14 3.59
C LEU A 161 14.75 -15.46 4.58
N VAL A 162 13.54 -14.89 4.43
CA VAL A 162 12.40 -15.26 5.28
C VAL A 162 12.08 -16.73 5.16
N LEU A 163 12.00 -17.28 3.95
CA LEU A 163 11.77 -18.70 3.74
C LEU A 163 12.93 -19.55 4.30
N PHE A 164 14.17 -19.11 4.12
CA PHE A 164 15.35 -19.77 4.66
C PHE A 164 15.33 -19.80 6.19
N PHE A 165 15.03 -18.70 6.87
CA PHE A 165 14.92 -18.67 8.33
C PHE A 165 13.78 -19.53 8.85
N ILE A 166 12.61 -19.49 8.21
CA ILE A 166 11.42 -20.20 8.72
C ILE A 166 11.42 -21.68 8.36
N GLU A 167 11.83 -22.07 7.15
CA GLU A 167 11.80 -23.47 6.68
C GLU A 167 13.17 -24.13 6.68
N GLY A 168 14.22 -23.42 6.29
CA GLY A 168 15.57 -23.96 6.15
C GLY A 168 16.28 -24.17 7.50
N MET A 169 16.29 -23.14 8.36
CA MET A 169 17.00 -23.18 9.64
C MET A 169 16.56 -24.32 10.58
N PRO A 170 15.26 -24.67 10.72
CA PRO A 170 14.84 -25.83 11.48
C PRO A 170 15.46 -27.14 10.96
N HIS A 171 15.65 -27.25 9.65
CA HIS A 171 16.29 -28.43 9.05
C HIS A 171 17.77 -28.50 9.42
N PHE A 172 18.48 -27.37 9.33
CA PHE A 172 19.90 -27.30 9.73
C PHE A 172 20.12 -27.54 11.24
N MET A 173 19.19 -27.10 12.08
CA MET A 173 19.20 -27.42 13.51
C MET A 173 19.14 -28.95 13.76
N ARG A 174 18.29 -29.68 13.01
CA ARG A 174 18.17 -31.13 13.12
C ARG A 174 19.45 -31.86 12.66
N LEU A 175 20.22 -31.26 11.76
CA LEU A 175 21.51 -31.79 11.31
C LEU A 175 22.66 -31.52 12.29
N GLY A 176 22.39 -30.83 13.42
CA GLY A 176 23.39 -30.58 14.46
C GLY A 176 24.51 -29.58 14.06
N ILE A 177 24.25 -28.68 13.11
CA ILE A 177 25.22 -27.68 12.67
C ILE A 177 25.52 -26.72 13.84
N PRO A 178 26.80 -26.59 14.25
CA PRO A 178 27.14 -25.72 15.37
C PRO A 178 26.83 -24.25 15.09
N TYR A 179 26.56 -23.50 16.15
CA TYR A 179 26.27 -22.04 16.14
C TYR A 179 25.00 -21.58 15.42
N ILE A 180 24.19 -22.49 14.88
CA ILE A 180 22.95 -22.12 14.17
C ILE A 180 21.97 -21.42 15.09
N HIS A 181 21.99 -21.72 16.39
CA HIS A 181 21.15 -21.07 17.41
C HIS A 181 21.44 -19.57 17.60
N ILE A 182 22.58 -19.07 17.11
CA ILE A 182 22.92 -17.64 17.14
C ILE A 182 22.11 -16.87 16.07
N LEU A 183 21.81 -17.53 14.96
CA LEU A 183 21.16 -16.93 13.80
C LEU A 183 19.65 -17.23 13.72
N TYR A 184 19.18 -18.23 14.45
CA TYR A 184 17.79 -18.69 14.38
C TYR A 184 17.09 -18.58 15.74
N HIS A 185 15.93 -17.97 15.76
CA HIS A 185 15.14 -17.71 16.95
C HIS A 185 13.77 -18.44 16.87
N PRO A 186 13.72 -19.77 17.12
CA PRO A 186 12.49 -20.56 16.92
C PRO A 186 11.29 -20.10 17.75
N LYS A 187 11.54 -19.39 18.86
CA LYS A 187 10.50 -18.79 19.71
C LYS A 187 10.12 -17.38 19.30
N ASP A 188 10.81 -16.79 18.31
CA ASP A 188 10.61 -15.41 17.88
C ASP A 188 10.76 -15.25 16.35
N ILE A 189 9.89 -15.92 15.60
CA ILE A 189 9.87 -15.90 14.13
C ILE A 189 9.80 -14.47 13.58
N ILE A 190 9.16 -13.55 14.31
CA ILE A 190 9.07 -12.15 13.88
C ILE A 190 10.43 -11.46 13.88
N LEU A 191 11.31 -11.78 14.82
CA LEU A 191 12.69 -11.29 14.81
C LEU A 191 13.41 -11.77 13.55
N ASP A 192 13.27 -13.04 13.19
CA ASP A 192 13.92 -13.62 11.99
C ASP A 192 13.41 -12.92 10.71
N VAL A 193 12.12 -12.58 10.63
CA VAL A 193 11.56 -11.78 9.53
C VAL A 193 12.18 -10.38 9.49
N PHE A 194 12.35 -9.73 10.64
CA PHE A 194 12.99 -8.40 10.70
C PHE A 194 14.48 -8.45 10.33
N ILE A 195 15.19 -9.50 10.74
CA ILE A 195 16.59 -9.74 10.35
C ILE A 195 16.68 -9.97 8.83
N ALA A 196 15.80 -10.77 8.25
CA ALA A 196 15.74 -10.98 6.80
C ALA A 196 15.56 -9.65 6.05
N ASN A 197 14.67 -8.78 6.55
CA ASN A 197 14.49 -7.45 6.00
C ASN A 197 15.74 -6.59 6.15
N LEU A 198 16.40 -6.60 7.31
CA LEU A 198 17.66 -5.89 7.52
C LEU A 198 18.73 -6.32 6.51
N LEU A 199 18.92 -7.62 6.34
CA LEU A 199 19.91 -8.15 5.39
C LEU A 199 19.58 -7.76 3.95
N SER A 200 18.31 -7.74 3.57
CA SER A 200 17.88 -7.27 2.25
C SER A 200 18.12 -5.77 2.04
N SER A 201 17.96 -4.95 3.10
CA SER A 201 18.25 -3.51 3.05
C SER A 201 19.74 -3.24 2.99
N ILE A 202 20.57 -4.02 3.70
CA ILE A 202 22.05 -4.00 3.57
C ILE A 202 22.45 -4.34 2.14
N PHE A 203 21.86 -5.40 1.56
CA PHE A 203 22.12 -5.77 0.17
C PHE A 203 21.83 -4.62 -0.80
N ALA A 204 20.66 -3.98 -0.70
CA ALA A 204 20.31 -2.84 -1.55
C ALA A 204 21.29 -1.66 -1.38
N TRP A 205 21.71 -1.38 -0.14
CA TRP A 205 22.68 -0.34 0.16
C TRP A 205 24.04 -0.64 -0.47
N ILE A 206 24.54 -1.88 -0.38
CA ILE A 206 25.80 -2.32 -1.02
C ILE A 206 25.73 -2.12 -2.54
N MET A 207 24.63 -2.52 -3.19
CA MET A 207 24.44 -2.38 -4.63
C MET A 207 24.44 -0.91 -5.11
N LEU A 208 24.07 0.01 -4.23
CA LEU A 208 24.01 1.45 -4.50
C LEU A 208 25.17 2.25 -3.89
N SER A 209 26.06 1.63 -3.14
CA SER A 209 27.15 2.28 -2.39
C SER A 209 28.06 3.16 -3.24
N LYS A 210 28.32 2.76 -4.48
CA LYS A 210 29.14 3.57 -5.43
C LYS A 210 28.59 4.98 -5.68
N GLN A 211 27.30 5.24 -5.45
CA GLN A 211 26.71 6.55 -5.64
C GLN A 211 27.08 7.54 -4.52
N PHE A 212 27.56 7.07 -3.38
CA PHE A 212 27.93 7.90 -2.23
C PHE A 212 29.37 8.44 -2.28
N PHE A 213 30.23 7.93 -3.17
CA PHE A 213 31.66 8.30 -3.18
C PHE A 213 31.94 9.74 -3.66
N ASN A 214 31.07 10.36 -4.44
CA ASN A 214 31.30 11.68 -5.02
C ASN A 214 30.35 12.75 -4.44
N LEU A 215 30.07 12.67 -3.13
CA LEU A 215 29.23 13.66 -2.47
C LEU A 215 29.98 14.97 -2.29
N ARG A 216 29.31 16.09 -2.65
CA ARG A 216 29.78 17.45 -2.39
C ARG A 216 29.22 17.94 -1.06
N LEU A 217 29.89 18.92 -0.46
CA LEU A 217 29.35 19.59 0.73
C LEU A 217 27.99 20.22 0.42
N PRO A 218 27.04 20.19 1.36
CA PRO A 218 25.69 20.67 1.13
C PRO A 218 25.64 22.19 1.01
N ASP A 219 25.00 22.70 -0.03
CA ASP A 219 24.70 24.11 -0.20
C ASP A 219 23.49 24.48 0.69
N LYS A 220 23.72 25.34 1.71
CA LYS A 220 22.69 25.77 2.67
C LYS A 220 21.51 26.49 2.01
N LYS A 221 21.76 27.32 0.96
CA LYS A 221 20.68 28.05 0.25
C LYS A 221 19.79 27.09 -0.52
N LEU A 222 20.40 26.12 -1.19
CA LEU A 222 19.66 25.08 -1.91
C LEU A 222 18.92 24.16 -0.94
N TRP A 223 19.55 23.75 0.16
CA TRP A 223 18.93 22.95 1.21
C TRP A 223 17.65 23.61 1.74
N TYR A 224 17.69 24.91 2.09
CA TYR A 224 16.51 25.63 2.56
C TYR A 224 15.36 25.65 1.54
N LYS A 225 15.67 25.89 0.24
CA LYS A 225 14.67 25.82 -0.84
C LYS A 225 14.04 24.44 -0.92
N MET A 226 14.87 23.39 -0.83
CA MET A 226 14.42 21.99 -0.91
C MET A 226 13.54 21.61 0.28
N ILE A 227 13.92 21.96 1.51
CA ILE A 227 13.12 21.70 2.72
C ILE A 227 11.76 22.40 2.66
N ARG A 228 11.74 23.69 2.27
CA ARG A 228 10.48 24.45 2.14
C ARG A 228 9.52 23.82 1.15
N TYR A 229 10.04 23.27 0.06
CA TYR A 229 9.22 22.53 -0.91
C TYR A 229 8.79 21.17 -0.40
N ALA A 230 9.65 20.46 0.30
CA ALA A 230 9.39 19.10 0.79
C ALA A 230 8.40 19.07 1.96
N SER A 231 8.40 20.07 2.86
CA SER A 231 7.60 20.05 4.09
C SER A 231 6.09 19.78 3.89
N PRO A 232 5.39 20.42 2.92
CA PRO A 232 3.98 20.05 2.66
C PRO A 232 3.84 18.62 2.13
N LEU A 233 4.79 18.12 1.33
CA LEU A 233 4.76 16.77 0.79
C LEU A 233 4.95 15.69 1.88
N VAL A 234 5.73 16.01 2.92
CA VAL A 234 5.86 15.14 4.11
C VAL A 234 4.50 14.98 4.78
N LEU A 235 3.77 16.08 5.03
CA LEU A 235 2.44 16.02 5.65
C LEU A 235 1.46 15.18 4.84
N ILE A 236 1.46 15.32 3.51
CA ILE A 236 0.62 14.49 2.61
C ILE A 236 1.00 13.02 2.73
N GLY A 237 2.30 12.74 2.75
CA GLY A 237 2.79 11.36 2.89
C GLY A 237 2.40 10.73 4.22
N LEU A 238 2.57 11.46 5.32
CA LEU A 238 2.17 11.01 6.65
C LEU A 238 0.66 10.77 6.73
N ALA A 239 -0.15 11.68 6.17
CA ALA A 239 -1.60 11.50 6.06
C ALA A 239 -1.96 10.20 5.32
N GLY A 240 -1.27 9.90 4.22
CA GLY A 240 -1.48 8.66 3.45
C GLY A 240 -1.18 7.40 4.26
N VAL A 241 -0.04 7.36 4.96
CA VAL A 241 0.33 6.23 5.83
C VAL A 241 -0.65 6.11 6.99
N PHE A 242 -1.02 7.22 7.62
CA PHE A 242 -1.98 7.24 8.71
C PHE A 242 -3.34 6.68 8.26
N ASN A 243 -3.88 7.12 7.13
CA ASN A 243 -5.17 6.65 6.62
C ASN A 243 -5.17 5.14 6.33
N GLN A 244 -4.03 4.58 5.96
CA GLN A 244 -3.93 3.16 5.60
C GLN A 244 -3.66 2.24 6.79
N TYR A 245 -2.88 2.69 7.78
CA TYR A 245 -2.33 1.81 8.82
C TYR A 245 -2.66 2.22 10.26
N SER A 246 -3.29 3.37 10.51
CA SER A 246 -3.59 3.84 11.87
C SER A 246 -4.48 2.91 12.69
N TYR A 247 -5.21 2.01 12.04
CA TYR A 247 -5.98 0.96 12.72
C TYR A 247 -5.12 0.14 13.68
N THR A 248 -3.82 -0.03 13.41
CA THR A 248 -2.90 -0.75 14.30
C THR A 248 -2.84 -0.12 15.68
N VAL A 249 -2.64 1.20 15.73
CA VAL A 249 -2.56 1.98 16.97
C VAL A 249 -3.94 2.13 17.62
N PHE A 250 -4.97 2.46 16.82
CA PHE A 250 -6.31 2.65 17.39
C PHE A 250 -6.90 1.36 17.98
N GLN A 251 -6.75 0.22 17.30
CA GLN A 251 -7.20 -1.05 17.87
C GLN A 251 -6.42 -1.40 19.14
N LYS A 252 -5.11 -1.23 19.14
CA LYS A 252 -4.28 -1.53 20.31
C LYS A 252 -4.70 -0.77 21.56
N TYR A 253 -4.96 0.54 21.45
CA TYR A 253 -5.18 1.41 22.60
C TYR A 253 -6.64 1.80 22.84
N LYS A 254 -7.55 1.56 21.89
CA LYS A 254 -8.97 1.97 22.00
C LYS A 254 -9.95 0.82 22.04
N LEU A 255 -9.55 -0.42 21.71
CA LEU A 255 -10.35 -1.59 22.03
C LEU A 255 -10.44 -1.80 23.54
N LEU A 256 -11.60 -2.26 23.99
CA LEU A 256 -11.80 -2.69 25.36
C LEU A 256 -11.09 -4.03 25.58
N GLY A 257 -10.35 -4.16 26.68
CA GLY A 257 -9.65 -5.39 27.05
C GLY A 257 -8.14 -5.24 27.21
N ASN A 258 -7.45 -6.37 27.25
CA ASN A 258 -6.00 -6.42 27.41
C ASN A 258 -5.29 -5.97 26.10
N ILE A 259 -4.18 -5.27 26.24
CA ILE A 259 -3.37 -4.80 25.09
C ILE A 259 -2.95 -5.95 24.17
N LEU A 260 -2.56 -7.10 24.71
CA LEU A 260 -2.14 -8.26 23.90
C LEU A 260 -3.28 -8.83 23.06
N ASP A 261 -4.49 -8.90 23.64
CA ASP A 261 -5.70 -9.32 22.92
C ASP A 261 -6.08 -8.31 21.84
N ASN A 262 -5.89 -7.03 22.13
CA ASN A 262 -6.11 -5.96 21.17
C ASN A 262 -5.13 -6.06 19.98
N VAL A 263 -3.86 -6.35 20.25
CA VAL A 263 -2.86 -6.59 19.19
C VAL A 263 -3.18 -7.86 18.39
N SER A 264 -3.73 -8.90 19.03
CA SER A 264 -4.25 -10.07 18.32
C SER A 264 -5.39 -9.72 17.36
N ASN A 265 -6.28 -8.79 17.75
CA ASN A 265 -7.31 -8.24 16.85
C ASN A 265 -6.70 -7.44 15.68
N VAL A 266 -5.62 -6.69 15.91
CA VAL A 266 -4.84 -6.04 14.83
C VAL A 266 -4.35 -7.09 13.83
N GLY A 267 -3.83 -8.23 14.31
CA GLY A 267 -3.42 -9.35 13.46
C GLY A 267 -4.55 -9.87 12.58
N ILE A 268 -5.71 -10.14 13.16
CA ILE A 268 -6.91 -10.61 12.45
C ILE A 268 -7.35 -9.59 11.39
N TYR A 269 -7.44 -8.32 11.75
CA TYR A 269 -7.82 -7.26 10.82
C TYR A 269 -6.81 -7.12 9.67
N SER A 270 -5.52 -7.18 9.97
CA SER A 270 -4.43 -7.09 8.99
C SER A 270 -4.50 -8.22 7.97
N ALA A 271 -4.84 -9.45 8.39
CA ALA A 271 -5.02 -10.58 7.48
C ALA A 271 -6.22 -10.37 6.54
N ALA A 272 -7.36 -9.89 7.07
CA ALA A 272 -8.52 -9.52 6.25
C ALA A 272 -8.20 -8.40 5.26
N LEU A 273 -7.43 -7.40 5.70
CA LEU A 273 -6.98 -6.29 4.85
C LEU A 273 -6.15 -6.79 3.66
N LYS A 274 -5.35 -7.86 3.82
CA LYS A 274 -4.58 -8.44 2.70
C LYS A 274 -5.49 -8.97 1.57
N ILE A 275 -6.64 -9.54 1.90
CA ILE A 275 -7.65 -9.93 0.89
C ILE A 275 -8.18 -8.70 0.15
N ALA A 276 -8.56 -7.66 0.88
CA ALA A 276 -9.04 -6.42 0.26
C ALA A 276 -7.95 -5.70 -0.57
N MET A 277 -6.69 -5.85 -0.20
CA MET A 277 -5.55 -5.34 -0.95
C MET A 277 -5.40 -5.94 -2.36
N LEU A 278 -6.00 -7.09 -2.67
CA LEU A 278 -6.06 -7.60 -4.05
C LEU A 278 -6.71 -6.59 -4.99
N LEU A 279 -7.79 -5.92 -4.55
CA LEU A 279 -8.38 -4.81 -5.30
C LEU A 279 -7.42 -3.61 -5.41
N SER A 280 -6.64 -3.34 -4.37
CA SER A 280 -5.62 -2.26 -4.40
C SER A 280 -4.50 -2.54 -5.40
N LEU A 281 -4.12 -3.80 -5.62
CA LEU A 281 -3.16 -4.18 -6.67
C LEU A 281 -3.72 -3.83 -8.06
N PHE A 282 -4.96 -4.22 -8.33
CA PHE A 282 -5.65 -3.81 -9.56
C PHE A 282 -5.70 -2.28 -9.70
N THR A 283 -6.15 -1.58 -8.66
CA THR A 283 -6.22 -0.11 -8.63
C THR A 283 -4.86 0.53 -8.95
N THR A 284 -3.79 -0.02 -8.38
CA THR A 284 -2.43 0.48 -8.62
C THR A 284 -2.01 0.26 -10.07
N ALA A 285 -2.21 -0.96 -10.62
CA ALA A 285 -1.90 -1.28 -12.00
C ALA A 285 -2.70 -0.40 -12.98
N PHE A 286 -4.00 -0.23 -12.69
CA PHE A 286 -4.89 0.64 -13.46
C PHE A 286 -4.39 2.09 -13.48
N ASN A 287 -4.00 2.64 -12.31
CA ASN A 287 -3.49 4.01 -12.22
C ASN A 287 -2.17 4.21 -12.96
N TYR A 288 -1.27 3.23 -12.97
CA TYR A 288 -0.02 3.31 -13.75
C TYR A 288 -0.29 3.41 -15.26
N ALA A 289 -1.36 2.77 -15.75
CA ALA A 289 -1.77 2.89 -17.14
C ALA A 289 -2.59 4.16 -17.40
N ALA A 290 -3.49 4.52 -16.50
CA ALA A 290 -4.42 5.63 -16.66
C ALA A 290 -3.74 7.01 -16.54
N GLU A 291 -2.76 7.16 -15.64
CA GLU A 291 -2.13 8.48 -15.41
C GLU A 291 -1.41 9.02 -16.65
N PRO A 292 -0.52 8.30 -17.35
CA PRO A 292 0.06 8.77 -18.61
C PRO A 292 -0.99 9.04 -19.69
N PHE A 293 -2.02 8.18 -19.77
CA PHE A 293 -3.11 8.34 -20.72
C PHE A 293 -3.87 9.66 -20.49
N PHE A 294 -4.15 10.04 -19.27
CA PHE A 294 -4.79 11.30 -18.93
C PHE A 294 -3.96 12.51 -19.39
N PHE A 295 -2.65 12.50 -19.11
CA PHE A 295 -1.77 13.61 -19.49
C PHE A 295 -1.59 13.72 -21.01
N GLN A 296 -1.47 12.60 -21.72
CA GLN A 296 -1.33 12.59 -23.18
C GLN A 296 -2.56 13.14 -23.89
N ASN A 297 -3.75 12.91 -23.33
CA ASN A 297 -5.01 13.35 -23.92
C ASN A 297 -5.53 14.68 -23.35
N ALA A 298 -4.77 15.37 -22.48
CA ALA A 298 -5.23 16.57 -21.79
C ALA A 298 -5.59 17.75 -22.72
N SER A 299 -5.00 17.81 -23.93
CA SER A 299 -5.27 18.85 -24.93
C SER A 299 -6.47 18.57 -25.83
N ARG A 300 -7.04 17.36 -25.80
CA ARG A 300 -8.20 16.98 -26.62
C ARG A 300 -9.47 17.68 -26.10
N LYS A 301 -10.35 18.10 -27.02
CA LYS A 301 -11.64 18.71 -26.66
C LYS A 301 -12.59 17.76 -25.94
N ASP A 302 -12.50 16.46 -26.23
CA ASP A 302 -13.32 15.40 -25.64
C ASP A 302 -12.67 14.73 -24.41
N SER A 303 -11.55 15.27 -23.90
CA SER A 303 -10.83 14.71 -22.76
C SER A 303 -11.70 14.54 -21.49
N PRO A 304 -12.65 15.42 -21.14
CA PRO A 304 -13.51 15.20 -19.98
C PRO A 304 -14.40 13.95 -20.13
N ASP A 305 -14.98 13.74 -21.31
CA ASP A 305 -15.78 12.53 -21.59
C ASP A 305 -14.93 11.26 -21.49
N LEU A 306 -13.73 11.32 -22.05
CA LEU A 306 -12.78 10.21 -22.02
C LEU A 306 -12.39 9.84 -20.58
N TYR A 307 -12.16 10.83 -19.71
CA TYR A 307 -11.85 10.59 -18.29
C TYR A 307 -13.05 10.03 -17.53
N ALA A 308 -14.26 10.46 -17.87
CA ALA A 308 -15.48 9.87 -17.32
C ALA A 308 -15.64 8.39 -17.74
N ASP A 309 -15.33 8.06 -18.99
CA ASP A 309 -15.37 6.69 -19.50
C ASP A 309 -14.32 5.80 -18.79
N VAL A 310 -13.09 6.28 -18.58
CA VAL A 310 -12.04 5.57 -17.83
C VAL A 310 -12.48 5.29 -16.39
N ALA A 311 -13.05 6.26 -15.69
CA ALA A 311 -13.55 6.06 -14.33
C ALA A 311 -14.71 5.04 -14.27
N ARG A 312 -15.55 4.99 -15.31
CA ARG A 312 -16.64 4.02 -15.42
C ARG A 312 -16.11 2.61 -15.67
N ILE A 313 -15.10 2.44 -16.55
CA ILE A 313 -14.39 1.16 -16.76
C ILE A 313 -13.80 0.68 -15.43
N TYR A 314 -13.09 1.56 -14.71
CA TYR A 314 -12.57 1.25 -13.39
C TYR A 314 -13.66 0.71 -12.46
N SER A 315 -14.79 1.42 -12.36
CA SER A 315 -15.89 1.06 -11.46
C SER A 315 -16.48 -0.32 -11.78
N LEU A 316 -16.72 -0.62 -13.06
CA LEU A 316 -17.23 -1.93 -13.50
C LEU A 316 -16.24 -3.06 -13.21
N THR A 317 -14.98 -2.88 -13.57
CA THR A 317 -13.94 -3.90 -13.33
C THR A 317 -13.71 -4.12 -11.86
N ALA A 318 -13.68 -3.06 -11.05
CA ALA A 318 -13.58 -3.16 -9.60
C ALA A 318 -14.79 -3.90 -9.00
N GLY A 319 -16.00 -3.66 -9.50
CA GLY A 319 -17.21 -4.40 -9.10
C GLY A 319 -17.11 -5.90 -9.40
N ILE A 320 -16.61 -6.27 -10.58
CA ILE A 320 -16.37 -7.68 -10.95
C ILE A 320 -15.36 -8.32 -9.98
N ILE A 321 -14.26 -7.63 -9.67
CA ILE A 321 -13.25 -8.14 -8.75
C ILE A 321 -13.83 -8.28 -7.33
N ILE A 322 -14.59 -7.29 -6.85
CA ILE A 322 -15.25 -7.34 -5.53
C ILE A 322 -16.16 -8.55 -5.46
N LEU A 323 -17.06 -8.72 -6.44
CA LEU A 323 -17.98 -9.84 -6.46
C LEU A 323 -17.23 -11.17 -6.54
N GLY A 324 -16.21 -11.28 -7.40
CA GLY A 324 -15.38 -12.48 -7.51
C GLY A 324 -14.72 -12.86 -6.19
N VAL A 325 -14.10 -11.87 -5.49
CA VAL A 325 -13.48 -12.12 -4.18
C VAL A 325 -14.53 -12.56 -3.15
N LEU A 326 -15.68 -11.87 -3.09
CA LEU A 326 -16.73 -12.17 -2.10
C LEU A 326 -17.46 -13.48 -2.37
N GLN A 327 -17.77 -13.79 -3.64
CA GLN A 327 -18.43 -15.05 -4.01
C GLN A 327 -17.57 -16.28 -3.71
N TYR A 328 -16.26 -16.15 -3.97
CA TYR A 328 -15.33 -17.25 -3.79
C TYR A 328 -14.48 -17.10 -2.51
N ILE A 329 -14.99 -16.37 -1.50
CA ILE A 329 -14.29 -16.16 -0.22
C ILE A 329 -13.99 -17.48 0.49
N ASP A 330 -14.83 -18.51 0.28
CA ASP A 330 -14.64 -19.85 0.84
C ASP A 330 -13.40 -20.55 0.26
N LEU A 331 -13.01 -20.20 -0.98
CA LEU A 331 -11.74 -20.64 -1.58
C LEU A 331 -10.59 -19.73 -1.15
N ILE A 332 -10.81 -18.43 -1.23
CA ILE A 332 -9.79 -17.42 -0.92
C ILE A 332 -9.35 -17.49 0.55
N GLN A 333 -10.24 -17.95 1.46
CA GLN A 333 -9.87 -18.16 2.86
C GLN A 333 -8.70 -19.13 3.06
N TYR A 334 -8.45 -20.04 2.12
CA TYR A 334 -7.31 -20.95 2.19
C TYR A 334 -5.96 -20.28 1.94
N LEU A 335 -5.95 -19.04 1.44
CA LEU A 335 -4.74 -18.20 1.39
C LEU A 335 -4.37 -17.67 2.77
N VAL A 336 -5.26 -17.75 3.76
CA VAL A 336 -5.09 -17.19 5.09
C VAL A 336 -5.11 -18.29 6.13
N GLY A 337 -4.23 -18.24 7.11
CA GLY A 337 -4.18 -19.19 8.23
C GLY A 337 -5.52 -19.30 8.95
N LYS A 338 -5.85 -20.50 9.45
CA LYS A 338 -7.18 -20.81 10.06
C LYS A 338 -7.57 -19.78 11.12
N ASP A 339 -6.64 -19.40 11.97
CA ASP A 339 -6.89 -18.50 13.11
C ASP A 339 -7.31 -17.09 12.68
N PHE A 340 -6.96 -16.67 11.48
CA PHE A 340 -7.25 -15.34 10.94
C PHE A 340 -8.55 -15.28 10.15
N ARG A 341 -9.14 -16.42 9.76
CA ARG A 341 -10.32 -16.47 8.88
C ARG A 341 -11.54 -15.78 9.46
N VAL A 342 -11.62 -15.67 10.79
CA VAL A 342 -12.69 -14.91 11.47
C VAL A 342 -12.72 -13.43 11.02
N GLY A 343 -11.59 -12.87 10.57
CA GLY A 343 -11.50 -11.52 10.03
C GLY A 343 -12.11 -11.34 8.64
N LEU A 344 -12.36 -12.43 7.90
CA LEU A 344 -12.88 -12.36 6.51
C LEU A 344 -14.29 -11.78 6.42
N SER A 345 -15.04 -11.79 7.52
CA SER A 345 -16.32 -11.06 7.63
C SER A 345 -16.20 -9.56 7.38
N LEU A 346 -14.99 -8.99 7.50
CA LEU A 346 -14.71 -7.58 7.20
C LEU A 346 -14.51 -7.31 5.70
N ALA A 347 -14.33 -8.34 4.88
CA ALA A 347 -13.98 -8.21 3.47
C ALA A 347 -14.98 -7.35 2.66
N PRO A 348 -16.32 -7.46 2.84
CA PRO A 348 -17.26 -6.62 2.10
C PRO A 348 -17.03 -5.12 2.35
N VAL A 349 -16.83 -4.71 3.59
CA VAL A 349 -16.62 -3.31 3.96
C VAL A 349 -15.25 -2.82 3.48
N LEU A 350 -14.20 -3.63 3.65
CA LEU A 350 -12.84 -3.27 3.23
C LEU A 350 -12.70 -3.19 1.71
N LEU A 351 -13.29 -4.11 0.95
CA LEU A 351 -13.29 -4.05 -0.51
C LEU A 351 -14.05 -2.82 -1.01
N THR A 352 -15.18 -2.48 -0.37
CA THR A 352 -15.92 -1.25 -0.66
C THR A 352 -15.09 -0.01 -0.36
N ALA A 353 -14.33 0.00 0.74
CA ALA A 353 -13.41 1.08 1.05
C ALA A 353 -12.34 1.26 -0.04
N PHE A 354 -11.71 0.17 -0.50
CA PHE A 354 -10.72 0.22 -1.59
C PHE A 354 -11.33 0.59 -2.94
N PHE A 355 -12.59 0.27 -3.20
CA PHE A 355 -13.31 0.77 -4.36
C PHE A 355 -13.36 2.30 -4.37
N PHE A 356 -13.74 2.92 -3.25
CA PHE A 356 -13.76 4.38 -3.12
C PHE A 356 -12.36 5.00 -3.16
N LEU A 357 -11.34 4.34 -2.65
CA LEU A 357 -9.95 4.77 -2.81
C LEU A 357 -9.56 4.84 -4.29
N GLY A 358 -9.94 3.86 -5.09
CA GLY A 358 -9.67 3.87 -6.51
C GLY A 358 -10.50 4.92 -7.28
N LEU A 359 -11.75 5.16 -6.89
CA LEU A 359 -12.53 6.28 -7.41
C LEU A 359 -11.88 7.63 -7.05
N TYR A 360 -11.37 7.78 -5.82
CA TYR A 360 -10.61 8.95 -5.43
C TYR A 360 -9.43 9.20 -6.38
N TYR A 361 -8.65 8.18 -6.74
CA TYR A 361 -7.55 8.34 -7.68
C TYR A 361 -8.03 8.80 -9.07
N ASN A 362 -9.13 8.26 -9.59
CA ASN A 362 -9.71 8.70 -10.85
C ASN A 362 -10.25 10.13 -10.76
N PHE A 363 -10.96 10.47 -9.68
CA PHE A 363 -11.52 11.82 -9.49
C PHE A 363 -10.47 12.87 -9.17
N SER A 364 -9.28 12.46 -8.76
CA SER A 364 -8.16 13.33 -8.38
C SER A 364 -7.36 13.89 -9.56
N ILE A 365 -7.57 13.39 -10.77
CA ILE A 365 -6.76 13.75 -11.94
C ILE A 365 -6.80 15.25 -12.24
N TRP A 366 -7.92 15.92 -12.03
CA TRP A 366 -8.10 17.34 -12.34
C TRP A 366 -7.11 18.25 -11.60
N TYR A 367 -6.81 18.00 -10.33
CA TYR A 367 -5.87 18.86 -9.59
C TYR A 367 -4.42 18.65 -10.03
N LYS A 368 -4.08 17.49 -10.58
CA LYS A 368 -2.79 17.24 -11.22
C LYS A 368 -2.69 17.99 -12.54
N LEU A 369 -3.73 17.96 -13.36
CA LEU A 369 -3.80 18.65 -14.67
C LEU A 369 -3.84 20.18 -14.53
N LYS A 370 -4.40 20.70 -13.44
CA LYS A 370 -4.55 22.15 -13.18
C LYS A 370 -3.50 22.70 -12.19
N ASP A 371 -2.44 21.95 -11.88
CA ASP A 371 -1.39 22.33 -10.93
C ASP A 371 -1.91 22.74 -9.53
N ARG A 372 -3.05 22.15 -9.10
CA ARG A 372 -3.66 22.40 -7.80
C ARG A 372 -3.40 21.29 -6.78
N THR A 373 -2.17 20.83 -6.72
CA THR A 373 -1.76 19.72 -5.83
C THR A 373 -1.99 20.00 -4.35
N THR A 374 -1.97 21.28 -3.93
CA THR A 374 -2.33 21.70 -2.58
C THR A 374 -3.77 21.34 -2.21
N THR A 375 -4.70 21.40 -3.16
CA THR A 375 -6.09 20.95 -2.92
C THR A 375 -6.13 19.43 -2.67
N GLY A 376 -5.33 18.65 -3.41
CA GLY A 376 -5.18 17.21 -3.14
C GLY A 376 -4.66 16.93 -1.73
N ALA A 377 -3.74 17.77 -1.23
CA ALA A 377 -3.24 17.70 0.14
C ALA A 377 -4.35 17.92 1.17
N TRP A 378 -5.18 18.95 1.00
CA TRP A 378 -6.30 19.22 1.89
C TRP A 378 -7.33 18.09 1.88
N ILE A 379 -7.64 17.51 0.72
CA ILE A 379 -8.53 16.35 0.62
C ILE A 379 -7.95 15.15 1.42
N ALA A 380 -6.65 14.88 1.30
CA ALA A 380 -6.00 13.82 2.05
C ALA A 380 -6.02 14.05 3.57
N LEU A 381 -5.75 15.29 4.01
CA LEU A 381 -5.82 15.69 5.43
C LEU A 381 -7.26 15.60 5.98
N THR A 382 -8.26 15.96 5.20
CA THR A 382 -9.68 15.77 5.59
C THR A 382 -9.99 14.28 5.75
N GLY A 383 -9.48 13.42 4.85
CA GLY A 383 -9.57 11.97 5.01
C GLY A 383 -8.93 11.49 6.31
N THR A 384 -7.75 12.03 6.66
CA THR A 384 -7.07 11.73 7.94
C THR A 384 -7.93 12.13 9.15
N LEU A 385 -8.53 13.30 9.11
CA LEU A 385 -9.43 13.75 10.18
C LEU A 385 -10.64 12.83 10.33
N VAL A 386 -11.26 12.42 9.22
CA VAL A 386 -12.37 11.46 9.22
C VAL A 386 -11.92 10.11 9.79
N THR A 387 -10.74 9.60 9.39
CA THR A 387 -10.17 8.37 9.96
C THR A 387 -10.00 8.49 11.47
N LEU A 388 -9.42 9.60 11.94
CA LEU A 388 -9.22 9.87 13.36
C LEU A 388 -10.54 9.84 14.14
N VAL A 389 -11.51 10.66 13.68
CA VAL A 389 -12.81 10.80 14.36
C VAL A 389 -13.55 9.47 14.37
N LEU A 390 -13.71 8.82 13.22
CA LEU A 390 -14.44 7.56 13.15
C LEU A 390 -13.75 6.44 13.94
N SER A 391 -12.41 6.38 13.93
CA SER A 391 -11.67 5.39 14.72
C SER A 391 -11.88 5.58 16.21
N LEU A 392 -11.85 6.82 16.71
CA LEU A 392 -12.08 7.12 18.12
C LEU A 392 -13.50 6.77 18.60
N PHE A 393 -14.51 6.94 17.73
CA PHE A 393 -15.91 6.67 18.09
C PHE A 393 -16.36 5.24 17.83
N LEU A 394 -15.93 4.63 16.71
CA LEU A 394 -16.43 3.32 16.30
C LEU A 394 -15.65 2.16 16.91
N ILE A 395 -14.32 2.28 17.06
CA ILE A 395 -13.52 1.15 17.57
C ILE A 395 -13.92 0.75 18.99
N PRO A 396 -14.14 1.67 19.96
CA PRO A 396 -14.60 1.28 21.28
C PRO A 396 -15.98 0.62 21.28
N LYS A 397 -16.86 0.96 20.33
CA LYS A 397 -18.25 0.48 20.28
C LYS A 397 -18.42 -0.84 19.55
N ILE A 398 -17.77 -1.00 18.40
CA ILE A 398 -17.96 -2.14 17.48
C ILE A 398 -16.65 -2.85 17.15
N GLY A 399 -15.60 -2.60 17.93
CA GLY A 399 -14.34 -3.33 17.81
C GLY A 399 -13.62 -3.11 16.48
N LYS A 400 -12.95 -4.17 15.98
CA LYS A 400 -12.22 -4.16 14.70
C LYS A 400 -13.09 -3.82 13.48
N VAL A 401 -14.40 -4.06 13.56
CA VAL A 401 -15.36 -3.64 12.52
C VAL A 401 -15.37 -2.13 12.37
N GLY A 402 -15.22 -1.40 13.49
CA GLY A 402 -15.11 0.06 13.49
C GLY A 402 -13.94 0.59 12.66
N SER A 403 -12.82 -0.13 12.63
CA SER A 403 -11.67 0.24 11.79
C SER A 403 -12.00 0.11 10.29
N ALA A 404 -12.78 -0.90 9.89
CA ALA A 404 -13.19 -1.08 8.50
C ALA A 404 -14.15 0.05 8.05
N TRP A 405 -15.09 0.42 8.89
CA TRP A 405 -15.99 1.56 8.64
C TRP A 405 -15.26 2.91 8.64
N ALA A 406 -14.25 3.08 9.49
CA ALA A 406 -13.42 4.29 9.48
C ALA A 406 -12.64 4.41 8.17
N ALA A 407 -12.06 3.32 7.66
CA ALA A 407 -11.40 3.29 6.35
C ALA A 407 -12.38 3.60 5.20
N LEU A 408 -13.59 3.02 5.24
CA LEU A 408 -14.64 3.32 4.26
C LEU A 408 -15.05 4.79 4.30
N GLY A 409 -15.31 5.34 5.48
CA GLY A 409 -15.65 6.75 5.67
C GLY A 409 -14.57 7.69 5.15
N CYS A 410 -13.30 7.38 5.41
CA CYS A 410 -12.16 8.12 4.91
C CYS A 410 -12.14 8.18 3.38
N TYR A 411 -12.11 7.03 2.72
CA TYR A 411 -11.95 6.96 1.27
C TYR A 411 -13.20 7.46 0.52
N LEU A 412 -14.38 7.24 1.07
CA LEU A 412 -15.63 7.81 0.56
C LEU A 412 -15.60 9.35 0.62
N THR A 413 -15.16 9.92 1.76
CA THR A 413 -15.03 11.38 1.91
C THR A 413 -14.00 11.94 0.94
N MET A 414 -12.85 11.29 0.80
CA MET A 414 -11.81 11.71 -0.14
C MET A 414 -12.32 11.69 -1.60
N ALA A 415 -13.01 10.62 -2.00
CA ALA A 415 -13.58 10.50 -3.34
C ALA A 415 -14.68 11.55 -3.58
N PHE A 416 -15.56 11.77 -2.61
CA PHE A 416 -16.62 12.76 -2.67
C PHE A 416 -16.05 14.18 -2.80
N LEU A 417 -15.09 14.56 -1.96
CA LEU A 417 -14.46 15.89 -2.04
C LEU A 417 -13.69 16.08 -3.35
N ALA A 418 -12.97 15.08 -3.83
CA ALA A 418 -12.26 15.15 -5.10
C ALA A 418 -13.24 15.40 -6.27
N TRP A 419 -14.39 14.73 -6.25
CA TRP A 419 -15.45 14.94 -7.24
C TRP A 419 -16.11 16.31 -7.13
N VAL A 420 -16.59 16.71 -5.94
CA VAL A 420 -17.32 17.98 -5.73
C VAL A 420 -16.45 19.17 -6.10
N ILE A 421 -15.21 19.20 -5.57
CA ILE A 421 -14.29 20.31 -5.84
C ILE A 421 -13.89 20.31 -7.32
N GLY A 422 -13.70 19.10 -7.90
CA GLY A 422 -13.35 18.93 -9.31
C GLY A 422 -14.38 19.53 -10.27
N ARG A 423 -15.66 19.44 -9.96
CA ARG A 423 -16.72 20.05 -10.77
C ARG A 423 -16.57 21.57 -10.98
N LYS A 424 -15.96 22.26 -10.00
CA LYS A 424 -15.72 23.71 -10.08
C LYS A 424 -14.54 24.07 -10.99
N TYR A 425 -13.46 23.24 -10.97
CA TYR A 425 -12.19 23.60 -11.61
C TYR A 425 -11.96 22.90 -12.95
N TYR A 426 -12.50 21.71 -13.11
CA TYR A 426 -12.42 20.91 -14.33
C TYR A 426 -13.60 19.95 -14.39
N PRO A 427 -14.76 20.39 -14.96
CA PRO A 427 -15.98 19.61 -14.95
C PRO A 427 -15.86 18.38 -15.85
N ILE A 428 -15.71 17.22 -15.22
CA ILE A 428 -15.74 15.92 -15.88
C ILE A 428 -17.14 15.34 -15.70
N PRO A 429 -17.82 14.89 -16.78
CA PRO A 429 -19.21 14.43 -16.73
C PRO A 429 -19.30 12.99 -16.20
N TYR A 430 -18.80 12.74 -14.99
CA TYR A 430 -18.88 11.44 -14.35
C TYR A 430 -20.35 11.00 -14.17
N LYS A 431 -20.67 9.80 -14.63
CA LYS A 431 -21.99 9.18 -14.42
C LYS A 431 -22.03 8.47 -13.06
N LEU A 432 -21.93 9.24 -11.98
CA LEU A 432 -21.84 8.71 -10.61
C LEU A 432 -23.00 7.77 -10.27
N THR A 433 -24.23 8.14 -10.63
CA THR A 433 -25.41 7.30 -10.39
C THR A 433 -25.21 5.89 -10.93
N ARG A 434 -24.64 5.73 -12.12
CA ARG A 434 -24.36 4.41 -12.69
C ARG A 434 -23.24 3.69 -11.97
N MET A 435 -22.15 4.39 -11.59
CA MET A 435 -21.04 3.80 -10.86
C MET A 435 -21.49 3.27 -9.49
N ILE A 436 -22.26 4.08 -8.75
CA ILE A 436 -22.78 3.69 -7.44
C ILE A 436 -23.86 2.60 -7.58
N LEU A 437 -24.72 2.69 -8.59
CA LEU A 437 -25.71 1.63 -8.87
C LEU A 437 -25.04 0.28 -9.10
N TRP A 438 -23.96 0.23 -9.90
CA TRP A 438 -23.22 -1.02 -10.11
C TRP A 438 -22.57 -1.55 -8.82
N LEU A 439 -22.05 -0.68 -7.95
CA LEU A 439 -21.55 -1.09 -6.63
C LEU A 439 -22.69 -1.68 -5.77
N ILE A 440 -23.86 -1.02 -5.76
CA ILE A 440 -25.04 -1.53 -5.01
C ILE A 440 -25.48 -2.88 -5.58
N ILE A 441 -25.55 -3.04 -6.91
CA ILE A 441 -25.88 -4.31 -7.56
C ILE A 441 -24.85 -5.36 -7.18
N THR A 442 -23.55 -5.06 -7.20
CA THR A 442 -22.47 -5.97 -6.80
C THR A 442 -22.68 -6.52 -5.40
N LEU A 443 -22.92 -5.62 -4.42
CA LEU A 443 -23.18 -6.02 -3.03
C LEU A 443 -24.51 -6.73 -2.89
N GLY A 444 -25.55 -6.28 -3.59
CA GLY A 444 -26.86 -6.92 -3.62
C GLY A 444 -26.82 -8.36 -4.14
N VAL A 445 -26.12 -8.59 -5.26
CA VAL A 445 -25.91 -9.93 -5.82
C VAL A 445 -25.14 -10.82 -4.83
N TYR A 446 -24.12 -10.27 -4.16
CA TYR A 446 -23.40 -11.02 -3.12
C TYR A 446 -24.33 -11.46 -1.99
N PHE A 447 -25.13 -10.55 -1.41
CA PHE A 447 -26.03 -10.90 -0.30
C PHE A 447 -27.16 -11.85 -0.73
N LEU A 448 -27.73 -11.66 -1.93
CA LEU A 448 -28.74 -12.56 -2.49
C LEU A 448 -28.16 -13.96 -2.74
N SER A 449 -26.94 -14.05 -3.25
CA SER A 449 -26.24 -15.31 -3.42
C SER A 449 -26.01 -16.02 -2.08
N GLN A 450 -25.51 -15.30 -1.07
CA GLN A 450 -25.32 -15.87 0.27
C GLN A 450 -26.65 -16.35 0.86
N TYR A 451 -27.73 -15.57 0.74
CA TYR A 451 -29.07 -15.98 1.17
C TYR A 451 -29.54 -17.23 0.44
N SER A 452 -29.36 -17.31 -0.88
CA SER A 452 -29.72 -18.50 -1.68
C SER A 452 -28.98 -19.74 -1.22
N VAL A 453 -27.70 -19.60 -0.85
CA VAL A 453 -26.87 -20.73 -0.38
C VAL A 453 -27.33 -21.25 0.99
N THR A 454 -27.96 -20.42 1.86
CA THR A 454 -28.42 -20.88 3.18
C THR A 454 -29.41 -22.05 3.10
N PHE A 455 -30.16 -22.18 2.01
CA PHE A 455 -31.10 -23.30 1.80
C PHE A 455 -30.40 -24.58 1.39
N PHE A 456 -29.14 -24.58 0.97
CA PHE A 456 -28.43 -25.71 0.38
C PHE A 456 -27.09 -26.04 1.07
N HIS A 457 -26.92 -25.64 2.31
CA HIS A 457 -25.66 -25.75 3.07
C HIS A 457 -24.97 -27.12 3.09
N LYS A 458 -25.74 -28.18 2.94
CA LYS A 458 -25.21 -29.56 3.05
C LYS A 458 -24.54 -30.04 1.75
N ASN A 459 -24.75 -29.37 0.62
CA ASN A 459 -24.21 -29.79 -0.67
C ASN A 459 -23.21 -28.75 -1.20
N ILE A 460 -21.92 -29.06 -1.05
CA ILE A 460 -20.83 -28.20 -1.47
C ILE A 460 -20.88 -27.87 -2.97
N ALA A 461 -21.16 -28.90 -3.81
CA ALA A 461 -21.23 -28.73 -5.26
C ALA A 461 -22.37 -27.77 -5.64
N LEU A 462 -23.55 -27.92 -5.03
CA LEU A 462 -24.69 -27.04 -5.29
C LEU A 462 -24.44 -25.62 -4.82
N THR A 463 -23.76 -25.43 -3.66
CA THR A 463 -23.34 -24.14 -3.17
C THR A 463 -22.45 -23.40 -4.20
N TRP A 464 -21.47 -24.10 -4.75
CA TRP A 464 -20.58 -23.52 -5.77
C TRP A 464 -21.31 -23.22 -7.08
N THR A 465 -22.19 -24.09 -7.50
CA THR A 465 -23.02 -23.88 -8.69
C THR A 465 -23.89 -22.64 -8.56
N ILE A 466 -24.57 -22.45 -7.42
CA ILE A 466 -25.42 -21.29 -7.14
C ILE A 466 -24.56 -20.01 -7.17
N LYS A 467 -23.41 -19.98 -6.49
CA LYS A 467 -22.49 -18.84 -6.49
C LYS A 467 -22.02 -18.48 -7.89
N THR A 468 -21.68 -19.50 -8.69
CA THR A 468 -21.23 -19.30 -10.08
C THR A 468 -22.36 -18.80 -10.98
N ILE A 469 -23.60 -19.28 -10.80
CA ILE A 469 -24.77 -18.76 -11.53
C ILE A 469 -24.99 -17.28 -11.23
N TRP A 470 -24.96 -16.86 -9.97
CA TRP A 470 -25.09 -15.46 -9.60
C TRP A 470 -23.96 -14.59 -10.18
N PHE A 471 -22.71 -15.09 -10.15
CA PHE A 471 -21.59 -14.40 -10.76
C PHE A 471 -21.73 -14.27 -12.27
N ALA A 472 -22.12 -15.32 -12.95
CA ALA A 472 -22.37 -15.33 -14.40
C ALA A 472 -23.53 -14.37 -14.76
N ALA A 473 -24.64 -14.41 -14.01
CA ALA A 473 -25.76 -13.49 -14.20
C ALA A 473 -25.35 -12.02 -14.07
N TYR A 474 -24.47 -11.72 -13.11
CA TYR A 474 -23.92 -10.38 -12.95
C TYR A 474 -23.07 -9.97 -14.17
N LEU A 475 -22.18 -10.83 -14.66
CA LEU A 475 -21.37 -10.54 -15.87
C LEU A 475 -22.25 -10.35 -17.11
N ILE A 476 -23.27 -11.20 -17.28
CA ILE A 476 -24.25 -11.10 -18.36
C ILE A 476 -25.02 -9.77 -18.27
N SER A 477 -25.43 -9.36 -17.08
CA SER A 477 -26.14 -8.09 -16.89
C SER A 477 -25.25 -6.87 -17.26
N ILE A 478 -23.96 -6.90 -16.91
CA ILE A 478 -23.00 -5.87 -17.36
C ILE A 478 -22.91 -5.86 -18.88
N TYR A 479 -22.76 -7.03 -19.50
CA TYR A 479 -22.64 -7.13 -20.94
C TYR A 479 -23.85 -6.53 -21.66
N PHE A 480 -25.10 -6.87 -21.27
CA PHE A 480 -26.29 -6.36 -21.95
C PHE A 480 -26.55 -4.88 -21.66
N ILE A 481 -26.36 -4.43 -20.43
CA ILE A 481 -26.67 -3.04 -20.03
C ILE A 481 -25.60 -2.08 -20.53
N GLU A 482 -24.33 -2.48 -20.51
CA GLU A 482 -23.20 -1.61 -20.83
C GLU A 482 -22.59 -1.82 -22.22
N ALA A 483 -23.02 -2.84 -22.98
CA ALA A 483 -22.45 -3.21 -24.30
C ALA A 483 -22.40 -2.04 -25.29
N LYS A 484 -23.50 -1.30 -25.40
CA LYS A 484 -23.60 -0.16 -26.33
C LYS A 484 -22.60 0.95 -25.96
N TRP A 485 -22.44 1.20 -24.67
CA TRP A 485 -21.51 2.19 -24.17
C TRP A 485 -20.05 1.69 -24.28
N ILE A 486 -19.74 0.43 -23.95
CA ILE A 486 -18.40 -0.16 -24.07
C ILE A 486 -17.92 -0.07 -25.51
N LYS A 487 -18.76 -0.44 -26.48
CA LYS A 487 -18.44 -0.30 -27.91
C LYS A 487 -18.11 1.16 -28.27
N LYS A 488 -18.91 2.11 -27.80
CA LYS A 488 -18.68 3.53 -28.06
C LYS A 488 -17.40 4.05 -27.39
N ALA A 489 -17.10 3.62 -26.18
CA ALA A 489 -15.90 4.01 -25.46
C ALA A 489 -14.62 3.47 -26.14
N LEU A 490 -14.65 2.22 -26.58
CA LEU A 490 -13.51 1.59 -27.30
C LEU A 490 -13.23 2.26 -28.68
N HIS A 491 -14.22 2.84 -29.32
CA HIS A 491 -14.02 3.57 -30.58
C HIS A 491 -13.53 5.03 -30.38
N ARG A 492 -13.57 5.55 -29.13
CA ARG A 492 -13.02 6.87 -28.79
C ARG A 492 -11.54 6.83 -28.39
N THR A 493 -11.08 5.67 -27.90
CA THR A 493 -9.68 5.43 -27.54
C THR A 493 -8.85 4.98 -28.73
#